data_6128b1731b7db85cb19c9da757d275c2
#
_entry.id   6128b1731b7db85cb19c9da757d275c2
#
_cell.length_a   1.000
_cell.length_b   1.000
_cell.length_c   1.000
_cell.angle_alpha   90.00
_cell.angle_beta   90.00
_cell.angle_gamma   90.00
#
_symmetry.space_group_name_H-M   'P 1'
#
loop_
_entity.id
_entity.type
_entity.pdbx_description
1 polymer ?
#
loop_
_entity_poly.entity_id
_entity_poly.type
_entity_poly.pdbx_seq_one_letter_code
_entity_poly.pdbx_strand_id
1 'polypeptide(L)'
;MLCDHKQCTGCAACAAVCPVGAIQMQQDADGFYFPKVAESCIHCGKCEHTCPVLTPRSRPDAVYPQAYVMKHNDRDVLLQSASGGMFTLLAQWAFAQNGCVYGACWDENFHVQLRRADSMEQLAPMRGSKYVYSHAQAVYRDAEQQLKAGRTVVFTGVPCQIAALYGVLQGREYPNLYTAEIVCHGAGSERVFDAYLADIQTQSGKKLKALDQTSKKRPWTKLIQRYICQVWQDGSESCANFSEDSYTAFYMKNLCFNESCYQCPWASVPRKADVTMGDFMGIGVTKRHYIKLKDGVSAVWFNTQKGVQLREKLSESTDACWEKCDLAECMEFNHTLWKPSTRPQGREKFLDNFNKISYSSLKAQYFTPKYKAMRVIKKSINMVLGAHLTACGIDLVQQKNGVPKKVQEKLLTLKELYGQSEEAECSKR
;
A
#
# COMPACT_ATOMS: atom_id res chain seq x y z
N MET A 1 -25.21 -12.34 -9.05
CA MET A 1 -25.23 -11.81 -7.65
C MET A 1 -23.88 -11.16 -7.37
N LEU A 2 -23.83 -9.93 -6.85
CA LEU A 2 -22.57 -9.27 -6.52
C LEU A 2 -21.93 -9.91 -5.28
N CYS A 3 -20.63 -9.64 -5.07
CA CYS A 3 -19.86 -10.13 -3.95
C CYS A 3 -20.50 -9.76 -2.60
N ASP A 4 -20.42 -10.68 -1.63
CA ASP A 4 -20.85 -10.44 -0.26
C ASP A 4 -20.20 -9.17 0.32
N HIS A 5 -20.99 -8.40 1.10
CA HIS A 5 -20.56 -7.11 1.65
C HIS A 5 -19.28 -7.23 2.50
N LYS A 6 -19.13 -8.32 3.28
CA LYS A 6 -17.94 -8.54 4.12
C LYS A 6 -16.69 -8.91 3.32
N GLN A 7 -16.86 -9.41 2.11
CA GLN A 7 -15.76 -9.80 1.23
C GLN A 7 -15.46 -8.73 0.19
N CYS A 8 -16.41 -7.82 -0.09
CA CYS A 8 -16.25 -6.78 -1.09
C CYS A 8 -15.19 -5.76 -0.67
N THR A 9 -14.18 -5.59 -1.50
CA THR A 9 -13.07 -4.65 -1.26
C THR A 9 -13.35 -3.23 -1.73
N GLY A 10 -14.50 -2.99 -2.35
CA GLY A 10 -14.80 -1.71 -2.97
C GLY A 10 -13.96 -1.38 -4.20
N CYS A 11 -13.29 -2.35 -4.82
CA CYS A 11 -12.34 -2.10 -5.92
C CYS A 11 -12.97 -1.50 -7.19
N ALA A 12 -14.30 -1.47 -7.29
CA ALA A 12 -15.08 -0.89 -8.39
C ALA A 12 -14.89 -1.54 -9.78
N ALA A 13 -14.28 -2.73 -9.88
CA ALA A 13 -14.15 -3.45 -11.15
C ALA A 13 -15.50 -3.74 -11.80
N CYS A 14 -16.50 -4.15 -11.00
CA CYS A 14 -17.87 -4.41 -11.45
C CYS A 14 -18.54 -3.18 -12.07
N ALA A 15 -18.35 -2.00 -11.47
CA ALA A 15 -18.86 -0.73 -12.00
C ALA A 15 -18.12 -0.32 -13.29
N ALA A 16 -16.80 -0.54 -13.32
CA ALA A 16 -15.99 -0.21 -14.50
C ALA A 16 -16.39 -0.98 -15.76
N VAL A 17 -16.82 -2.25 -15.64
CA VAL A 17 -17.15 -3.09 -16.81
C VAL A 17 -18.64 -3.07 -17.19
N CYS A 18 -19.49 -2.45 -16.38
CA CYS A 18 -20.93 -2.44 -16.66
C CYS A 18 -21.22 -1.71 -17.98
N PRO A 19 -21.79 -2.40 -18.99
CA PRO A 19 -21.97 -1.83 -20.33
C PRO A 19 -23.07 -0.75 -20.38
N VAL A 20 -24.01 -0.81 -19.44
CA VAL A 20 -25.13 0.14 -19.33
C VAL A 20 -25.01 1.09 -18.14
N GLY A 21 -23.88 1.06 -17.43
CA GLY A 21 -23.65 1.96 -16.28
C GLY A 21 -24.58 1.71 -15.08
N ALA A 22 -25.21 0.52 -15.00
CA ALA A 22 -26.18 0.20 -13.95
C ALA A 22 -25.58 -0.06 -12.57
N ILE A 23 -24.25 0.02 -12.41
CA ILE A 23 -23.57 -0.20 -11.12
C ILE A 23 -22.89 1.07 -10.68
N GLN A 24 -23.31 1.58 -9.52
CA GLN A 24 -22.72 2.74 -8.86
C GLN A 24 -22.10 2.31 -7.55
N MET A 25 -20.88 2.82 -7.25
CA MET A 25 -20.27 2.63 -5.95
C MET A 25 -20.88 3.62 -4.96
N GLN A 26 -21.52 3.12 -3.90
CA GLN A 26 -22.14 3.93 -2.86
C GLN A 26 -21.46 3.70 -1.53
N GLN A 27 -21.30 4.77 -0.77
CA GLN A 27 -20.72 4.73 0.57
C GLN A 27 -21.79 4.26 1.58
N ASP A 28 -21.42 3.34 2.46
CA ASP A 28 -22.25 2.94 3.59
C ASP A 28 -22.11 3.89 4.80
N ALA A 29 -22.81 3.59 5.88
CA ALA A 29 -22.79 4.41 7.10
C ALA A 29 -21.39 4.47 7.75
N ASP A 30 -20.56 3.48 7.55
CA ASP A 30 -19.19 3.39 8.09
C ASP A 30 -18.14 4.04 7.18
N GLY A 31 -18.55 4.50 5.99
CA GLY A 31 -17.69 5.19 5.03
C GLY A 31 -16.90 4.28 4.10
N PHE A 32 -17.44 3.09 3.79
CA PHE A 32 -16.89 2.15 2.82
C PHE A 32 -17.76 2.07 1.58
N TYR A 33 -17.15 1.81 0.42
CA TYR A 33 -17.83 1.81 -0.87
C TYR A 33 -18.20 0.41 -1.33
N PHE A 34 -19.49 0.26 -1.68
CA PHE A 34 -20.05 -1.00 -2.18
C PHE A 34 -20.87 -0.75 -3.45
N PRO A 35 -20.94 -1.74 -4.37
CA PRO A 35 -21.70 -1.60 -5.59
C PRO A 35 -23.20 -1.68 -5.31
N LYS A 36 -23.97 -0.70 -5.79
CA LYS A 36 -25.41 -0.72 -5.87
C LYS A 36 -25.86 -0.87 -7.31
N VAL A 37 -26.70 -1.86 -7.58
CA VAL A 37 -27.23 -2.15 -8.91
C VAL A 37 -28.55 -1.42 -9.11
N ALA A 38 -28.67 -0.65 -10.19
CA ALA A 38 -29.90 0.02 -10.58
C ALA A 38 -30.84 -0.93 -11.35
N GLU A 39 -32.11 -0.55 -11.46
CA GLU A 39 -33.15 -1.29 -12.21
C GLU A 39 -32.82 -1.43 -13.71
N SER A 40 -32.02 -0.52 -14.27
CA SER A 40 -31.52 -0.59 -15.64
C SER A 40 -30.56 -1.76 -15.92
N CYS A 41 -30.33 -2.64 -14.93
CA CYS A 41 -29.46 -3.79 -15.09
C CYS A 41 -30.04 -4.80 -16.11
N ILE A 42 -29.23 -5.12 -17.14
CA ILE A 42 -29.59 -6.09 -18.18
C ILE A 42 -29.17 -7.54 -17.85
N HIS A 43 -28.78 -7.82 -16.65
CA HIS A 43 -28.40 -9.15 -16.14
C HIS A 43 -27.35 -9.90 -16.97
N CYS A 44 -26.41 -9.20 -17.62
CA CYS A 44 -25.40 -9.80 -18.50
C CYS A 44 -24.26 -10.57 -17.80
N GLY A 45 -24.18 -10.56 -16.49
CA GLY A 45 -23.19 -11.30 -15.68
C GLY A 45 -21.74 -10.77 -15.72
N LYS A 46 -21.41 -9.74 -16.54
CA LYS A 46 -20.04 -9.23 -16.69
C LYS A 46 -19.40 -8.81 -15.37
N CYS A 47 -20.18 -8.21 -14.46
CA CYS A 47 -19.70 -7.78 -13.14
C CYS A 47 -19.26 -8.94 -12.25
N GLU A 48 -19.94 -10.11 -12.33
CA GLU A 48 -19.59 -11.32 -11.58
C GLU A 48 -18.30 -11.93 -12.11
N HIS A 49 -18.20 -12.06 -13.43
CA HIS A 49 -16.99 -12.57 -14.10
C HIS A 49 -15.75 -11.68 -13.92
N THR A 50 -15.95 -10.39 -13.67
CA THR A 50 -14.87 -9.43 -13.45
C THR A 50 -14.46 -9.35 -11.98
N CYS A 51 -15.36 -9.69 -11.07
CA CYS A 51 -15.10 -9.54 -9.64
C CYS A 51 -13.92 -10.44 -9.21
N PRO A 52 -12.83 -9.85 -8.67
CA PRO A 52 -11.65 -10.63 -8.32
C PRO A 52 -11.86 -11.54 -7.09
N VAL A 53 -12.96 -11.34 -6.34
CA VAL A 53 -13.35 -12.19 -5.22
C VAL A 53 -14.16 -13.38 -5.71
N LEU A 54 -15.14 -13.15 -6.60
CA LEU A 54 -16.00 -14.21 -7.16
C LEU A 54 -15.28 -15.05 -8.22
N THR A 55 -14.42 -14.42 -9.00
CA THR A 55 -13.71 -15.06 -10.13
C THR A 55 -12.21 -14.71 -10.04
N PRO A 56 -11.49 -15.29 -9.08
CA PRO A 56 -10.06 -15.03 -8.91
C PRO A 56 -9.28 -15.51 -10.14
N ARG A 57 -8.32 -14.66 -10.60
CA ARG A 57 -7.45 -14.98 -11.74
C ARG A 57 -6.15 -15.59 -11.27
N SER A 58 -5.65 -16.59 -11.98
CA SER A 58 -4.30 -17.15 -11.80
C SER A 58 -3.25 -16.24 -12.44
N ARG A 59 -1.99 -16.47 -12.10
CA ARG A 59 -0.81 -15.85 -12.71
C ARG A 59 0.11 -16.99 -13.20
N PRO A 60 -0.02 -17.41 -14.46
CA PRO A 60 0.74 -18.55 -14.99
C PRO A 60 2.24 -18.27 -15.10
N ASP A 61 2.63 -17.00 -15.25
CA ASP A 61 4.01 -16.52 -15.32
C ASP A 61 4.65 -16.24 -13.93
N ALA A 62 3.98 -16.60 -12.84
CA ALA A 62 4.54 -16.46 -11.50
C ALA A 62 5.75 -17.37 -11.28
N VAL A 63 6.74 -16.83 -10.57
CA VAL A 63 7.98 -17.53 -10.22
C VAL A 63 8.27 -17.44 -8.74
N TYR A 64 9.26 -18.17 -8.24
CA TYR A 64 9.78 -17.94 -6.91
C TYR A 64 10.27 -16.49 -6.79
N PRO A 65 9.74 -15.66 -5.87
CA PRO A 65 10.01 -14.23 -5.87
C PRO A 65 11.48 -13.92 -5.60
N GLN A 66 12.04 -12.98 -6.35
CA GLN A 66 13.36 -12.43 -6.08
C GLN A 66 13.21 -11.16 -5.25
N ALA A 67 13.83 -11.12 -4.07
CA ALA A 67 13.75 -10.00 -3.14
C ALA A 67 15.02 -9.13 -3.16
N TYR A 68 14.80 -7.82 -3.11
CA TYR A 68 15.88 -6.83 -3.12
C TYR A 68 15.60 -5.69 -2.13
N VAL A 69 16.67 -5.17 -1.56
CA VAL A 69 16.71 -3.82 -1.01
C VAL A 69 16.93 -2.85 -2.16
N MET A 70 16.13 -1.80 -2.26
CA MET A 70 16.28 -0.80 -3.30
C MET A 70 16.26 0.61 -2.69
N LYS A 71 17.15 1.46 -3.21
CA LYS A 71 17.23 2.86 -2.83
C LYS A 71 17.57 3.73 -4.03
N HIS A 72 16.78 4.76 -4.27
CA HIS A 72 17.04 5.76 -5.30
C HIS A 72 18.28 6.61 -4.93
N ASN A 73 19.13 6.96 -5.91
CA ASN A 73 20.34 7.72 -5.67
C ASN A 73 20.07 9.22 -5.50
N ASP A 74 19.02 9.74 -6.15
CA ASP A 74 18.58 11.11 -5.98
C ASP A 74 17.88 11.29 -4.63
N ARG A 75 18.44 12.17 -3.80
CA ARG A 75 17.94 12.46 -2.46
C ARG A 75 16.59 13.19 -2.48
N ASP A 76 16.31 14.01 -3.47
CA ASP A 76 15.05 14.75 -3.56
C ASP A 76 13.91 13.77 -3.89
N VAL A 77 14.17 12.77 -4.74
CA VAL A 77 13.24 11.64 -4.96
C VAL A 77 13.00 10.87 -3.67
N LEU A 78 14.04 10.59 -2.90
CA LEU A 78 13.90 9.88 -1.61
C LEU A 78 13.04 10.66 -0.62
N LEU A 79 13.26 11.96 -0.49
CA LEU A 79 12.53 12.81 0.46
C LEU A 79 11.05 12.97 0.09
N GLN A 80 10.71 12.91 -1.20
CA GLN A 80 9.34 12.96 -1.71
C GLN A 80 8.66 11.57 -1.76
N SER A 81 9.40 10.49 -1.55
CA SER A 81 8.89 9.12 -1.60
C SER A 81 8.52 8.61 -0.21
N ALA A 82 7.51 7.74 -0.13
CA ALA A 82 7.16 7.06 1.13
C ALA A 82 8.31 6.19 1.65
N SER A 83 9.08 5.57 0.76
CA SER A 83 10.14 4.60 1.06
C SER A 83 11.42 4.92 0.27
N GLY A 84 11.97 3.96 -0.47
CA GLY A 84 13.25 4.06 -1.19
C GLY A 84 13.15 4.59 -2.63
N GLY A 85 11.99 5.05 -3.10
CA GLY A 85 11.84 5.68 -4.42
C GLY A 85 11.51 4.73 -5.57
N MET A 86 11.17 3.46 -5.32
CA MET A 86 10.86 2.46 -6.34
C MET A 86 9.77 2.90 -7.33
N PHE A 87 8.71 3.57 -6.85
CA PHE A 87 7.65 4.09 -7.71
C PHE A 87 8.18 5.08 -8.76
N THR A 88 9.07 5.98 -8.34
CA THR A 88 9.70 6.94 -9.25
C THR A 88 10.60 6.25 -10.27
N LEU A 89 11.39 5.26 -9.86
CA LEU A 89 12.25 4.50 -10.78
C LEU A 89 11.43 3.75 -11.84
N LEU A 90 10.32 3.12 -11.46
CA LEU A 90 9.39 2.49 -12.40
C LEU A 90 8.82 3.49 -13.41
N ALA A 91 8.49 4.70 -12.94
CA ALA A 91 7.94 5.74 -13.79
C ALA A 91 8.98 6.31 -14.77
N GLN A 92 10.20 6.57 -14.32
CA GLN A 92 11.32 6.99 -15.18
C GLN A 92 11.54 5.99 -16.31
N TRP A 93 11.57 4.69 -15.95
CA TRP A 93 11.70 3.62 -16.94
C TRP A 93 10.53 3.60 -17.93
N ALA A 94 9.29 3.72 -17.48
CA ALA A 94 8.11 3.70 -18.35
C ALA A 94 8.08 4.90 -19.30
N PHE A 95 8.35 6.11 -18.79
CA PHE A 95 8.34 7.33 -19.60
C PHE A 95 9.47 7.34 -20.64
N ALA A 96 10.64 6.77 -20.35
CA ALA A 96 11.71 6.60 -21.32
C ALA A 96 11.30 5.75 -22.55
N GLN A 97 10.22 4.96 -22.44
CA GLN A 97 9.64 4.15 -23.48
C GLN A 97 8.31 4.70 -24.01
N ASN A 98 8.05 5.99 -23.84
CA ASN A 98 6.78 6.63 -24.20
C ASN A 98 5.56 5.94 -23.54
N GLY A 99 5.76 5.34 -22.36
CA GLY A 99 4.73 4.69 -21.59
C GLY A 99 3.93 5.65 -20.71
N CYS A 100 3.07 5.07 -19.88
CA CYS A 100 2.33 5.81 -18.86
C CYS A 100 2.30 5.03 -17.54
N VAL A 101 2.03 5.74 -16.44
CA VAL A 101 1.99 5.18 -15.08
C VAL A 101 0.66 5.53 -14.43
N TYR A 102 0.06 4.55 -13.73
CA TYR A 102 -1.10 4.79 -12.89
C TYR A 102 -0.68 4.78 -11.44
N GLY A 103 -1.12 5.79 -10.68
CA GLY A 103 -0.79 5.94 -9.28
C GLY A 103 -1.87 6.71 -8.52
N ALA A 104 -1.81 6.66 -7.19
CA ALA A 104 -2.76 7.29 -6.30
C ALA A 104 -2.37 8.75 -6.00
N CYS A 105 -3.29 9.71 -6.19
CA CYS A 105 -3.10 11.10 -5.80
C CYS A 105 -4.32 11.65 -5.07
N TRP A 106 -4.13 12.72 -4.30
CA TRP A 106 -5.24 13.47 -3.72
C TRP A 106 -6.00 14.24 -4.81
N ASP A 107 -7.33 14.28 -4.68
CA ASP A 107 -8.13 15.28 -5.36
C ASP A 107 -8.25 16.57 -4.52
N GLU A 108 -9.03 17.51 -4.99
CA GLU A 108 -9.26 18.82 -4.33
C GLU A 108 -9.93 18.71 -2.94
N ASN A 109 -10.63 17.60 -2.67
CA ASN A 109 -11.29 17.32 -1.40
C ASN A 109 -10.46 16.39 -0.50
N PHE A 110 -9.22 16.07 -0.87
CA PHE A 110 -8.37 15.09 -0.21
C PHE A 110 -8.92 13.65 -0.24
N HIS A 111 -9.76 13.30 -1.21
CA HIS A 111 -10.05 11.91 -1.52
C HIS A 111 -8.98 11.35 -2.45
N VAL A 112 -8.69 10.07 -2.33
CA VAL A 112 -7.63 9.45 -3.15
C VAL A 112 -8.22 8.91 -4.45
N GLN A 113 -7.71 9.40 -5.56
CA GLN A 113 -8.04 8.94 -6.90
C GLN A 113 -6.82 8.25 -7.52
N LEU A 114 -7.00 7.08 -8.13
CA LEU A 114 -6.00 6.61 -9.08
C LEU A 114 -6.11 7.44 -10.35
N ARG A 115 -4.97 7.91 -10.85
CA ARG A 115 -4.89 8.70 -12.09
C ARG A 115 -3.74 8.21 -12.95
N ARG A 116 -3.77 8.55 -14.24
CA ARG A 116 -2.67 8.35 -15.18
C ARG A 116 -1.71 9.53 -15.10
N ALA A 117 -0.42 9.23 -15.20
CA ALA A 117 0.64 10.18 -15.45
C ALA A 117 1.37 9.80 -16.75
N ASP A 118 1.66 10.79 -17.56
CA ASP A 118 2.42 10.69 -18.80
C ASP A 118 3.76 11.45 -18.72
N SER A 119 4.05 12.07 -17.56
CA SER A 119 5.30 12.81 -17.29
C SER A 119 5.67 12.81 -15.81
N MET A 120 6.91 13.18 -15.50
CA MET A 120 7.40 13.31 -14.11
C MET A 120 6.68 14.40 -13.31
N GLU A 121 6.18 15.45 -13.98
CA GLU A 121 5.39 16.51 -13.34
C GLU A 121 4.02 15.99 -12.89
N GLN A 122 3.35 15.22 -13.75
CA GLN A 122 2.08 14.57 -13.42
C GLN A 122 2.25 13.45 -12.38
N LEU A 123 3.43 12.82 -12.30
CA LEU A 123 3.76 11.81 -11.30
C LEU A 123 3.97 12.41 -9.90
N ALA A 124 4.49 13.63 -9.81
CA ALA A 124 4.90 14.24 -8.54
C ALA A 124 3.82 14.15 -7.44
N PRO A 125 2.54 14.50 -7.67
CA PRO A 125 1.47 14.41 -6.66
C PRO A 125 1.09 12.96 -6.29
N MET A 126 1.54 11.96 -7.06
CA MET A 126 1.28 10.54 -6.78
C MET A 126 2.27 9.95 -5.78
N ARG A 127 3.43 10.59 -5.56
CA ARG A 127 4.41 10.14 -4.57
C ARG A 127 3.83 10.18 -3.15
N GLY A 128 4.41 9.39 -2.27
CA GLY A 128 3.93 9.26 -0.88
C GLY A 128 2.69 8.37 -0.74
N SER A 129 2.60 7.64 0.37
CA SER A 129 1.45 6.80 0.67
C SER A 129 0.27 7.64 1.18
N LYS A 130 -0.94 7.23 0.82
CA LYS A 130 -2.20 7.80 1.26
C LYS A 130 -3.00 6.73 1.98
N TYR A 131 -3.15 6.86 3.29
CA TYR A 131 -3.70 5.83 4.17
C TYR A 131 -5.22 5.95 4.31
N VAL A 132 -5.93 5.95 3.20
CA VAL A 132 -7.39 5.99 3.11
C VAL A 132 -7.85 5.20 1.89
N TYR A 133 -9.14 4.89 1.78
CA TYR A 133 -9.71 4.29 0.58
C TYR A 133 -9.32 5.07 -0.69
N SER A 134 -9.10 4.36 -1.79
CA SER A 134 -8.74 4.98 -3.07
C SER A 134 -9.66 4.53 -4.20
N HIS A 135 -10.18 5.50 -4.95
CA HIS A 135 -11.08 5.29 -6.08
C HIS A 135 -10.29 4.92 -7.33
N ALA A 136 -10.67 3.81 -7.98
CA ALA A 136 -9.95 3.27 -9.13
C ALA A 136 -10.82 2.99 -10.37
N GLN A 137 -12.13 3.23 -10.29
CA GLN A 137 -13.08 2.85 -11.35
C GLN A 137 -12.67 3.38 -12.74
N ALA A 138 -12.32 4.66 -12.83
CA ALA A 138 -12.05 5.33 -14.10
C ALA A 138 -10.80 4.82 -14.83
N VAL A 139 -9.78 4.38 -14.06
CA VAL A 139 -8.46 4.05 -14.64
C VAL A 139 -8.39 2.67 -15.26
N TYR A 140 -9.27 1.73 -14.92
CA TYR A 140 -9.20 0.38 -15.48
C TYR A 140 -9.43 0.34 -16.98
N ARG A 141 -10.46 1.05 -17.46
CA ARG A 141 -10.75 1.15 -18.91
C ARG A 141 -9.71 1.98 -19.64
N ASP A 142 -9.25 3.07 -19.03
CA ASP A 142 -8.18 3.87 -19.61
C ASP A 142 -6.89 3.05 -19.75
N ALA A 143 -6.52 2.27 -18.74
CA ALA A 143 -5.37 1.38 -18.82
C ALA A 143 -5.50 0.35 -19.96
N GLU A 144 -6.68 -0.28 -20.12
CA GLU A 144 -6.93 -1.18 -21.24
C GLU A 144 -6.81 -0.47 -22.61
N GLN A 145 -7.27 0.77 -22.72
CA GLN A 145 -7.14 1.57 -23.95
C GLN A 145 -5.66 1.88 -24.27
N GLN A 146 -4.86 2.28 -23.26
CA GLN A 146 -3.44 2.53 -23.45
C GLN A 146 -2.69 1.27 -23.87
N LEU A 147 -3.03 0.11 -23.27
CA LEU A 147 -2.46 -1.18 -23.64
C LEU A 147 -2.77 -1.56 -25.09
N LYS A 148 -4.02 -1.38 -25.52
CA LYS A 148 -4.46 -1.63 -26.90
C LYS A 148 -3.80 -0.67 -27.91
N ALA A 149 -3.48 0.54 -27.47
CA ALA A 149 -2.73 1.52 -28.26
C ALA A 149 -1.21 1.19 -28.33
N GLY A 150 -0.76 0.08 -27.75
CA GLY A 150 0.62 -0.37 -27.77
C GLY A 150 1.56 0.36 -26.80
N ARG A 151 1.04 1.23 -25.93
CA ARG A 151 1.85 1.94 -24.94
C ARG A 151 2.30 1.02 -23.81
N THR A 152 3.52 1.20 -23.31
CA THR A 152 3.96 0.59 -22.06
C THR A 152 3.16 1.17 -20.90
N VAL A 153 2.51 0.31 -20.13
CA VAL A 153 1.68 0.70 -18.97
C VAL A 153 2.28 0.12 -17.70
N VAL A 154 2.63 0.99 -16.76
CA VAL A 154 2.91 0.61 -15.37
C VAL A 154 1.69 0.92 -14.52
N PHE A 155 0.97 -0.10 -14.08
CA PHE A 155 -0.20 0.08 -13.23
C PHE A 155 0.18 -0.19 -11.78
N THR A 156 0.13 0.85 -10.94
CA THR A 156 0.39 0.70 -9.51
C THR A 156 -0.90 0.82 -8.69
N GLY A 157 -1.00 0.05 -7.62
CA GLY A 157 -2.16 0.07 -6.74
C GLY A 157 -2.01 -0.86 -5.55
N VAL A 158 -3.04 -0.95 -4.74
CA VAL A 158 -3.12 -1.96 -3.69
C VAL A 158 -3.49 -3.32 -4.29
N PRO A 159 -3.20 -4.46 -3.63
CA PRO A 159 -3.36 -5.80 -4.22
C PRO A 159 -4.76 -6.10 -4.77
N CYS A 160 -5.81 -5.63 -4.10
CA CYS A 160 -7.19 -5.80 -4.59
C CYS A 160 -7.46 -5.00 -5.87
N GLN A 161 -6.79 -3.86 -6.09
CA GLN A 161 -6.89 -3.07 -7.33
C GLN A 161 -6.12 -3.74 -8.47
N ILE A 162 -4.97 -4.35 -8.19
CA ILE A 162 -4.24 -5.15 -9.19
C ILE A 162 -5.10 -6.35 -9.60
N ALA A 163 -5.70 -7.07 -8.65
CA ALA A 163 -6.61 -8.17 -8.95
C ALA A 163 -7.84 -7.71 -9.74
N ALA A 164 -8.36 -6.51 -9.43
CA ALA A 164 -9.46 -5.88 -10.17
C ALA A 164 -9.08 -5.58 -11.63
N LEU A 165 -7.88 -5.04 -11.87
CA LEU A 165 -7.37 -4.80 -13.23
C LEU A 165 -7.35 -6.11 -14.04
N TYR A 166 -6.80 -7.19 -13.49
CA TYR A 166 -6.80 -8.49 -14.18
C TYR A 166 -8.21 -9.02 -14.44
N GLY A 167 -9.17 -8.75 -13.53
CA GLY A 167 -10.58 -9.02 -13.74
C GLY A 167 -11.15 -8.25 -14.93
N VAL A 168 -10.89 -6.95 -15.00
CA VAL A 168 -11.34 -6.06 -16.09
C VAL A 168 -10.72 -6.48 -17.43
N LEU A 169 -9.46 -6.83 -17.44
CA LEU A 169 -8.75 -7.34 -18.62
C LEU A 169 -9.18 -8.79 -18.99
N GLN A 170 -10.04 -9.42 -18.20
CA GLN A 170 -10.57 -10.79 -18.43
C GLN A 170 -9.47 -11.86 -18.58
N GLY A 171 -8.35 -11.68 -17.89
CA GLY A 171 -7.20 -12.57 -17.98
C GLY A 171 -6.42 -12.48 -19.29
N ARG A 172 -6.70 -11.49 -20.15
CA ARG A 172 -5.89 -11.25 -21.36
C ARG A 172 -4.50 -10.80 -20.96
N GLU A 173 -3.52 -11.40 -21.55
CA GLU A 173 -2.12 -11.04 -21.37
C GLU A 173 -1.75 -9.87 -22.29
N TYR A 174 -1.07 -8.89 -21.72
CA TYR A 174 -0.52 -7.75 -22.45
C TYR A 174 0.99 -7.70 -22.17
N PRO A 175 1.85 -7.90 -23.18
CA PRO A 175 3.31 -7.88 -22.97
C PRO A 175 3.81 -6.50 -22.52
N ASN A 176 3.06 -5.45 -22.82
CA ASN A 176 3.32 -4.05 -22.46
C ASN A 176 2.67 -3.60 -21.14
N LEU A 177 2.00 -4.50 -20.39
CA LEU A 177 1.50 -4.23 -19.03
C LEU A 177 2.51 -4.67 -17.99
N TYR A 178 2.90 -3.79 -17.10
CA TYR A 178 3.66 -4.07 -15.89
C TYR A 178 2.85 -3.65 -14.67
N THR A 179 2.67 -4.55 -13.72
CA THR A 179 1.89 -4.29 -12.52
C THR A 179 2.78 -4.19 -11.30
N ALA A 180 2.55 -3.19 -10.47
CA ALA A 180 3.29 -3.01 -9.22
C ALA A 180 2.32 -2.78 -8.06
N GLU A 181 2.27 -3.74 -7.13
CA GLU A 181 1.43 -3.62 -5.94
C GLU A 181 2.21 -3.07 -4.75
N ILE A 182 1.51 -2.29 -3.94
CA ILE A 182 2.05 -1.77 -2.69
C ILE A 182 1.72 -2.75 -1.56
N VAL A 183 2.65 -2.99 -0.65
CA VAL A 183 2.35 -3.71 0.60
C VAL A 183 1.28 -2.94 1.36
N CYS A 184 0.06 -3.50 1.40
CA CYS A 184 -1.13 -2.82 1.89
C CYS A 184 -1.47 -3.27 3.30
N HIS A 185 -1.68 -2.29 4.20
CA HIS A 185 -2.09 -2.55 5.58
C HIS A 185 -3.62 -2.66 5.74
N GLY A 186 -4.37 -1.95 4.88
CA GLY A 186 -5.85 -1.93 4.84
C GLY A 186 -6.38 -0.66 4.18
N ALA A 187 -7.65 -0.68 3.79
CA ALA A 187 -8.36 0.49 3.26
C ALA A 187 -9.11 1.21 4.40
N GLY A 188 -8.64 2.39 4.77
CA GLY A 188 -9.29 3.22 5.80
C GLY A 188 -10.61 3.80 5.31
N SER A 189 -11.57 3.95 6.23
CA SER A 189 -12.85 4.62 5.97
C SER A 189 -12.63 6.07 5.54
N GLU A 190 -13.18 6.44 4.37
CA GLU A 190 -13.11 7.81 3.87
C GLU A 190 -13.91 8.76 4.75
N ARG A 191 -15.07 8.34 5.25
CA ARG A 191 -15.91 9.16 6.16
C ARG A 191 -15.22 9.47 7.50
N VAL A 192 -14.47 8.51 8.07
CA VAL A 192 -13.65 8.76 9.26
C VAL A 192 -12.52 9.73 8.94
N PHE A 193 -11.96 9.64 7.72
CA PHE A 193 -10.93 10.56 7.26
C PHE A 193 -11.46 11.98 7.04
N ASP A 194 -12.63 12.13 6.42
CA ASP A 194 -13.30 13.42 6.25
C ASP A 194 -13.60 14.11 7.60
N ALA A 195 -14.08 13.32 8.56
CA ALA A 195 -14.32 13.83 9.91
C ALA A 195 -13.02 14.28 10.61
N TYR A 196 -11.90 13.56 10.38
CA TYR A 196 -10.58 13.99 10.82
C TYR A 196 -10.15 15.29 10.15
N LEU A 197 -10.30 15.43 8.83
CA LEU A 197 -9.95 16.66 8.11
C LEU A 197 -10.74 17.87 8.61
N ALA A 198 -12.04 17.68 8.87
CA ALA A 198 -12.90 18.71 9.45
C ALA A 198 -12.45 19.09 10.87
N ASP A 199 -12.09 18.10 11.72
CA ASP A 199 -11.62 18.33 13.10
C ASP A 199 -10.33 19.13 13.14
N ILE A 200 -9.32 18.77 12.33
CA ILE A 200 -8.03 19.50 12.33
C ILE A 200 -8.18 20.93 11.79
N GLN A 201 -9.03 21.15 10.78
CA GLN A 201 -9.31 22.49 10.26
C GLN A 201 -10.06 23.34 11.30
N THR A 202 -11.06 22.78 11.99
CA THR A 202 -11.79 23.46 13.05
C THR A 202 -10.85 23.83 14.21
N GLN A 203 -9.99 22.91 14.66
CA GLN A 203 -9.07 23.14 15.77
C GLN A 203 -7.98 24.15 15.44
N SER A 204 -7.50 24.17 14.20
CA SER A 204 -6.49 25.15 13.77
C SER A 204 -7.06 26.50 13.38
N GLY A 205 -8.35 26.59 13.07
CA GLY A 205 -8.98 27.76 12.45
C GLY A 205 -8.50 28.04 11.03
N LYS A 206 -7.86 27.04 10.36
CA LYS A 206 -7.20 27.19 9.06
C LYS A 206 -7.76 26.20 8.06
N LYS A 207 -7.69 26.57 6.78
CA LYS A 207 -8.01 25.66 5.67
C LYS A 207 -6.76 24.88 5.24
N LEU A 208 -6.94 23.57 5.03
CA LEU A 208 -5.87 22.69 4.55
C LEU A 208 -5.59 22.97 3.08
N LYS A 209 -4.29 23.09 2.72
CA LYS A 209 -3.80 23.27 1.35
C LYS A 209 -3.16 22.00 0.82
N ALA A 210 -2.38 21.29 1.65
CA ALA A 210 -1.76 20.03 1.27
C ALA A 210 -1.57 19.11 2.49
N LEU A 211 -1.57 17.81 2.25
CA LEU A 211 -1.38 16.76 3.24
C LEU A 211 -0.34 15.76 2.75
N ASP A 212 0.70 15.56 3.55
CA ASP A 212 1.70 14.51 3.35
C ASP A 212 1.66 13.54 4.52
N GLN A 213 1.14 12.33 4.27
CA GLN A 213 1.02 11.28 5.28
C GLN A 213 2.30 10.46 5.45
N THR A 214 3.36 10.73 4.69
CA THR A 214 4.63 9.99 4.76
C THR A 214 5.84 10.90 4.76
N SER A 215 5.66 12.11 5.30
CA SER A 215 6.66 13.14 5.29
C SER A 215 7.98 12.71 5.93
N LYS A 216 9.06 12.99 5.23
CA LYS A 216 10.43 12.82 5.68
C LYS A 216 11.10 14.16 6.05
N LYS A 217 10.33 15.20 6.41
CA LYS A 217 10.87 16.45 6.96
C LYS A 217 11.79 16.22 8.16
N ARG A 218 11.53 15.12 8.91
CA ARG A 218 12.47 14.53 9.86
C ARG A 218 13.00 13.24 9.24
N PRO A 219 14.16 13.29 8.58
CA PRO A 219 14.67 12.18 7.80
C PRO A 219 14.91 10.95 8.67
N TRP A 220 14.68 9.78 8.08
CA TRP A 220 14.98 8.51 8.71
C TRP A 220 16.50 8.41 8.92
N THR A 221 16.90 8.14 10.14
CA THR A 221 18.31 7.93 10.49
C THR A 221 18.60 6.48 10.80
N LYS A 222 18.16 6.03 11.97
CA LYS A 222 18.29 4.62 12.46
C LYS A 222 16.95 3.89 12.49
N LEU A 223 15.84 4.61 12.32
CA LEU A 223 14.48 4.11 12.45
C LEU A 223 13.59 4.63 11.34
N ILE A 224 12.62 3.83 10.93
CA ILE A 224 11.49 4.28 10.13
C ILE A 224 10.61 5.17 11.00
N GLN A 225 10.66 6.47 10.73
CA GLN A 225 9.82 7.45 11.40
C GLN A 225 8.85 8.03 10.38
N ARG A 226 7.55 7.90 10.65
CA ARG A 226 6.49 8.44 9.79
C ARG A 226 5.88 9.65 10.46
N TYR A 227 5.84 10.74 9.72
CA TYR A 227 5.18 11.97 10.11
C TYR A 227 4.05 12.29 9.14
N ILE A 228 2.99 12.86 9.67
CA ILE A 228 1.97 13.55 8.88
C ILE A 228 2.28 15.02 8.96
N CYS A 229 2.39 15.67 7.80
CA CYS A 229 2.55 17.10 7.71
C CYS A 229 1.36 17.70 6.97
N GLN A 230 0.76 18.71 7.59
CA GLN A 230 -0.29 19.55 7.02
C GLN A 230 0.34 20.89 6.61
N VAL A 231 0.05 21.31 5.39
CA VAL A 231 0.35 22.66 4.91
C VAL A 231 -0.97 23.42 4.83
N TRP A 232 -1.02 24.57 5.49
CA TRP A 232 -2.21 25.40 5.57
C TRP A 232 -2.23 26.45 4.46
N GLN A 233 -3.40 27.00 4.13
CA GLN A 233 -3.53 28.02 3.07
C GLN A 233 -2.74 29.31 3.39
N ASP A 234 -2.51 29.64 4.66
CA ASP A 234 -1.68 30.76 5.08
C ASP A 234 -0.17 30.51 4.96
N GLY A 235 0.23 29.35 4.42
CA GLY A 235 1.62 28.94 4.24
C GLY A 235 2.26 28.32 5.48
N SER A 236 1.59 28.32 6.64
CA SER A 236 2.11 27.67 7.84
C SER A 236 2.02 26.15 7.72
N GLU A 237 2.84 25.44 8.50
CA GLU A 237 2.89 23.99 8.50
C GLU A 237 2.80 23.43 9.91
N SER A 238 2.23 22.24 10.02
CA SER A 238 2.24 21.44 11.25
C SER A 238 2.55 19.98 10.93
N CYS A 239 3.37 19.34 11.77
CA CYS A 239 3.73 17.94 11.60
C CYS A 239 3.56 17.19 12.92
N ALA A 240 2.98 15.99 12.86
CA ALA A 240 2.84 15.08 13.98
C ALA A 240 3.36 13.69 13.61
N ASN A 241 3.85 12.95 14.60
CA ASN A 241 4.14 11.53 14.40
C ASN A 241 2.84 10.74 14.27
N PHE A 242 2.85 9.61 13.54
CA PHE A 242 1.68 8.73 13.37
C PHE A 242 0.95 8.38 14.67
N SER A 243 1.67 8.18 15.75
CA SER A 243 1.06 7.89 17.07
C SER A 243 0.45 9.12 17.76
N GLU A 244 0.72 10.31 17.25
CA GLU A 244 0.23 11.59 17.78
C GLU A 244 -0.95 12.12 16.97
N ASP A 245 -0.98 11.77 15.69
CA ASP A 245 -2.10 12.07 14.82
C ASP A 245 -3.25 11.09 15.06
N SER A 246 -4.46 11.62 15.21
CA SER A 246 -5.61 10.80 15.61
C SER A 246 -6.05 9.82 14.54
N TYR A 247 -6.09 10.24 13.28
CA TYR A 247 -6.52 9.37 12.19
C TYR A 247 -5.53 8.22 11.97
N THR A 248 -4.24 8.53 11.86
CA THR A 248 -3.23 7.48 11.66
C THR A 248 -3.10 6.56 12.87
N ALA A 249 -3.32 7.06 14.08
CA ALA A 249 -3.37 6.19 15.26
C ALA A 249 -4.56 5.21 15.20
N PHE A 250 -5.73 5.62 14.70
CA PHE A 250 -6.87 4.72 14.47
C PHE A 250 -6.58 3.75 13.33
N TYR A 251 -6.00 4.22 12.25
CA TYR A 251 -5.56 3.41 11.12
C TYR A 251 -4.56 2.33 11.55
N MET A 252 -3.50 2.69 12.28
CA MET A 252 -2.48 1.74 12.77
C MET A 252 -3.00 0.77 13.83
N LYS A 253 -4.12 1.07 14.47
CA LYS A 253 -4.85 0.13 15.33
C LYS A 253 -5.88 -0.71 14.58
N ASN A 254 -5.94 -0.60 13.26
CA ASN A 254 -6.87 -1.30 12.37
C ASN A 254 -8.36 -1.01 12.69
N LEU A 255 -8.71 0.10 13.33
CA LEU A 255 -10.06 0.37 13.80
C LEU A 255 -11.03 0.79 12.69
N CYS A 256 -10.51 1.42 11.63
CA CYS A 256 -11.30 2.03 10.56
C CYS A 256 -11.11 1.36 9.20
N PHE A 257 -10.85 0.05 9.14
CA PHE A 257 -10.68 -0.66 7.87
C PHE A 257 -11.98 -1.27 7.36
N ASN A 258 -12.09 -1.36 6.02
CA ASN A 258 -13.10 -2.19 5.38
C ASN A 258 -13.01 -3.63 5.92
N GLU A 259 -14.17 -4.27 6.15
CA GLU A 259 -14.25 -5.62 6.74
C GLU A 259 -13.43 -6.65 5.94
N SER A 260 -13.45 -6.55 4.61
CA SER A 260 -12.67 -7.41 3.72
C SER A 260 -11.15 -7.36 3.95
N CYS A 261 -10.62 -6.28 4.52
CA CYS A 261 -9.18 -6.15 4.79
C CYS A 261 -8.69 -7.12 5.87
N TYR A 262 -9.56 -7.54 6.79
CA TYR A 262 -9.19 -8.49 7.85
C TYR A 262 -9.18 -9.95 7.39
N GLN A 263 -9.69 -10.23 6.21
CA GLN A 263 -9.67 -11.55 5.55
C GLN A 263 -9.19 -11.43 4.10
N CYS A 264 -8.33 -10.46 3.83
CA CYS A 264 -7.84 -10.11 2.50
C CYS A 264 -7.16 -11.31 1.81
N PRO A 265 -7.70 -11.83 0.70
CA PRO A 265 -7.12 -12.99 0.03
C PRO A 265 -5.79 -12.67 -0.67
N TRP A 266 -5.51 -11.40 -0.88
CA TRP A 266 -4.28 -10.94 -1.52
C TRP A 266 -3.16 -10.59 -0.53
N ALA A 267 -3.43 -10.56 0.79
CA ALA A 267 -2.38 -10.52 1.81
C ALA A 267 -1.83 -11.93 2.03
N SER A 268 -1.30 -12.53 0.99
CA SER A 268 -0.84 -13.91 0.91
C SER A 268 0.30 -14.05 -0.10
N VAL A 269 1.00 -15.16 -0.08
CA VAL A 269 1.94 -15.57 -1.11
C VAL A 269 1.38 -16.81 -1.84
N PRO A 270 1.56 -16.93 -3.16
CA PRO A 270 2.25 -16.02 -4.08
C PRO A 270 1.52 -14.69 -4.30
N ARG A 271 2.28 -13.65 -4.62
CA ARG A 271 1.76 -12.31 -4.93
C ARG A 271 1.23 -12.26 -6.36
N LYS A 272 0.34 -11.28 -6.65
CA LYS A 272 -0.33 -11.21 -7.96
C LYS A 272 0.32 -10.25 -8.95
N ALA A 273 0.96 -9.19 -8.48
CA ALA A 273 1.63 -8.21 -9.35
C ALA A 273 2.99 -8.72 -9.82
N ASP A 274 3.51 -8.15 -10.91
CA ASP A 274 4.87 -8.40 -11.37
C ASP A 274 5.89 -7.95 -10.32
N VAL A 275 5.59 -6.81 -9.67
CA VAL A 275 6.42 -6.20 -8.62
C VAL A 275 5.58 -5.99 -7.36
N THR A 276 6.12 -6.35 -6.20
CA THR A 276 5.60 -5.94 -4.89
C THR A 276 6.59 -5.00 -4.24
N MET A 277 6.15 -3.86 -3.73
CA MET A 277 7.01 -2.85 -3.12
C MET A 277 6.44 -2.31 -1.81
N GLY A 278 7.32 -2.04 -0.86
CA GLY A 278 6.95 -1.46 0.43
C GLY A 278 8.17 -0.94 1.19
N ASP A 279 7.96 -0.49 2.42
CA ASP A 279 9.07 -0.17 3.32
C ASP A 279 9.82 -1.43 3.70
N PHE A 280 11.15 -1.38 3.74
CA PHE A 280 11.91 -2.50 4.29
C PHE A 280 11.93 -2.41 5.82
N MET A 281 10.84 -2.87 6.43
CA MET A 281 10.75 -2.98 7.88
C MET A 281 11.82 -3.95 8.38
N GLY A 282 12.56 -3.57 9.44
CA GLY A 282 13.58 -4.44 10.02
C GLY A 282 14.92 -4.52 9.29
N ILE A 283 15.16 -3.67 8.28
CA ILE A 283 16.48 -3.62 7.63
C ILE A 283 17.60 -3.46 8.66
N GLY A 284 18.60 -4.34 8.56
CA GLY A 284 19.78 -4.34 9.44
C GLY A 284 19.53 -4.96 10.83
N VAL A 285 18.37 -5.58 11.05
CA VAL A 285 18.07 -6.31 12.30
C VAL A 285 18.64 -7.73 12.26
N THR A 286 18.35 -8.48 11.20
CA THR A 286 18.79 -9.87 11.05
C THR A 286 20.09 -10.00 10.27
N LYS A 287 20.29 -9.17 9.26
CA LYS A 287 21.49 -9.13 8.42
C LYS A 287 22.05 -7.72 8.27
N ARG A 288 23.33 -7.64 8.00
CA ARG A 288 24.01 -6.38 7.69
C ARG A 288 23.87 -6.07 6.22
N HIS A 289 23.23 -4.94 5.88
CA HIS A 289 23.13 -4.43 4.52
C HIS A 289 24.10 -3.28 4.27
N TYR A 290 24.63 -3.18 3.05
CA TYR A 290 25.46 -2.03 2.65
C TYR A 290 24.57 -0.82 2.33
N ILE A 291 23.35 -1.03 1.77
CA ILE A 291 22.35 0.03 1.60
C ILE A 291 21.78 0.42 2.97
N LYS A 292 21.97 1.68 3.35
CA LYS A 292 21.55 2.18 4.67
C LYS A 292 20.15 2.77 4.65
N LEU A 293 19.46 2.63 5.78
CA LEU A 293 18.09 3.13 5.98
C LEU A 293 17.94 4.64 5.79
N LYS A 294 18.99 5.44 6.01
CA LYS A 294 18.95 6.91 5.95
C LYS A 294 18.17 7.39 4.70
N ASP A 295 17.22 8.27 4.93
CA ASP A 295 16.30 8.85 3.92
C ASP A 295 15.35 7.84 3.24
N GLY A 296 15.36 6.57 3.63
CA GLY A 296 14.42 5.53 3.20
C GLY A 296 15.02 4.47 2.29
N VAL A 297 14.46 3.26 2.40
CA VAL A 297 14.75 2.11 1.53
C VAL A 297 13.48 1.34 1.25
N SER A 298 13.36 0.72 0.08
CA SER A 298 12.25 -0.16 -0.29
C SER A 298 12.65 -1.63 -0.21
N ALA A 299 11.75 -2.46 0.30
CA ALA A 299 11.73 -3.88 0.00
C ALA A 299 10.97 -4.07 -1.31
N VAL A 300 11.59 -4.76 -2.28
CA VAL A 300 11.02 -4.98 -3.61
C VAL A 300 11.09 -6.45 -3.94
N TRP A 301 9.96 -7.02 -4.37
CA TRP A 301 9.88 -8.40 -4.84
C TRP A 301 9.48 -8.41 -6.30
N PHE A 302 10.14 -9.25 -7.08
CA PHE A 302 9.79 -9.55 -8.46
C PHE A 302 9.18 -10.95 -8.50
N ASN A 303 7.87 -11.02 -8.78
CA ASN A 303 7.04 -12.21 -8.53
C ASN A 303 6.75 -13.03 -9.81
N THR A 304 7.08 -12.50 -10.98
CA THR A 304 6.80 -13.12 -12.28
C THR A 304 8.04 -13.11 -13.14
N GLN A 305 8.06 -13.94 -14.18
CA GLN A 305 9.17 -13.94 -15.15
C GLN A 305 9.34 -12.56 -15.80
N LYS A 306 8.21 -11.89 -16.13
CA LYS A 306 8.22 -10.51 -16.64
C LYS A 306 8.74 -9.51 -15.60
N GLY A 307 8.40 -9.69 -14.34
CA GLY A 307 8.93 -8.88 -13.24
C GLY A 307 10.46 -9.02 -13.12
N VAL A 308 10.98 -10.24 -13.20
CA VAL A 308 12.44 -10.50 -13.17
C VAL A 308 13.13 -9.81 -14.34
N GLN A 309 12.60 -9.91 -15.56
CA GLN A 309 13.14 -9.20 -16.73
C GLN A 309 13.06 -7.66 -16.56
N LEU A 310 12.00 -7.17 -15.94
CA LEU A 310 11.90 -5.73 -15.62
C LEU A 310 13.00 -5.31 -14.64
N ARG A 311 13.30 -6.11 -13.62
CA ARG A 311 14.39 -5.84 -12.67
C ARG A 311 15.73 -5.68 -13.37
N GLU A 312 16.03 -6.55 -14.34
CA GLU A 312 17.27 -6.46 -15.15
C GLU A 312 17.36 -5.09 -15.85
N LYS A 313 16.27 -4.69 -16.54
CA LYS A 313 16.19 -3.37 -17.20
C LYS A 313 16.32 -2.20 -16.23
N LEU A 314 15.71 -2.29 -15.06
CA LEU A 314 15.82 -1.25 -14.03
C LEU A 314 17.22 -1.16 -13.41
N SER A 315 17.97 -2.26 -13.39
CA SER A 315 19.34 -2.29 -12.86
C SER A 315 20.39 -1.69 -13.80
N GLU A 316 20.05 -1.49 -15.07
CA GLU A 316 20.90 -0.77 -16.03
C GLU A 316 20.94 0.74 -15.72
N SER A 317 19.92 1.26 -15.02
CA SER A 317 19.90 2.66 -14.59
C SER A 317 20.87 2.90 -13.43
N THR A 318 21.59 4.01 -13.50
CA THR A 318 22.42 4.53 -12.41
C THR A 318 21.61 5.26 -11.32
N ASP A 319 20.28 5.37 -11.49
CA ASP A 319 19.42 6.14 -10.58
C ASP A 319 19.12 5.41 -9.26
N ALA A 320 19.47 4.13 -9.14
CA ALA A 320 19.20 3.35 -7.94
C ALA A 320 20.31 2.37 -7.56
N CYS A 321 20.45 2.16 -6.25
CA CYS A 321 21.26 1.07 -5.68
C CYS A 321 20.38 -0.14 -5.38
N TRP A 322 20.89 -1.34 -5.64
CA TRP A 322 20.23 -2.61 -5.43
C TRP A 322 21.08 -3.55 -4.59
N GLU A 323 20.46 -4.25 -3.64
CA GLU A 323 21.10 -5.32 -2.86
C GLU A 323 20.14 -6.48 -2.75
N LYS A 324 20.55 -7.69 -3.16
CA LYS A 324 19.73 -8.91 -3.02
C LYS A 324 19.55 -9.21 -1.53
N CYS A 325 18.33 -9.59 -1.12
CA CYS A 325 18.00 -9.95 0.25
C CYS A 325 17.12 -11.20 0.29
N ASP A 326 16.95 -11.77 1.49
CA ASP A 326 16.10 -12.94 1.66
C ASP A 326 14.62 -12.55 1.77
N LEU A 327 13.74 -13.34 1.17
CA LEU A 327 12.29 -13.21 1.35
C LEU A 327 11.89 -13.28 2.81
N ALA A 328 12.51 -14.18 3.60
CA ALA A 328 12.27 -14.34 5.01
C ALA A 328 12.43 -13.02 5.77
N GLU A 329 13.51 -12.29 5.50
CA GLU A 329 13.81 -11.02 6.14
C GLU A 329 12.74 -9.96 5.85
N CYS A 330 12.29 -9.88 4.59
CA CYS A 330 11.19 -8.98 4.23
C CYS A 330 9.87 -9.37 4.90
N MET A 331 9.56 -10.67 4.98
CA MET A 331 8.29 -11.19 5.51
C MET A 331 8.21 -11.08 7.03
N GLU A 332 9.33 -11.27 7.74
CA GLU A 332 9.38 -11.29 9.21
C GLU A 332 8.83 -10.00 9.82
N PHE A 333 9.24 -8.85 9.28
CA PHE A 333 8.89 -7.53 9.79
C PHE A 333 7.74 -6.86 9.02
N ASN A 334 7.22 -7.50 7.97
CA ASN A 334 6.16 -6.97 7.11
C ASN A 334 5.06 -8.00 6.91
N HIS A 335 4.32 -8.28 7.97
CA HIS A 335 3.34 -9.36 8.01
C HIS A 335 2.25 -9.26 6.94
N THR A 336 1.89 -8.06 6.48
CA THR A 336 0.87 -7.88 5.44
C THR A 336 1.33 -8.34 4.04
N LEU A 337 2.59 -8.71 3.88
CA LEU A 337 3.06 -9.46 2.72
C LEU A 337 2.43 -10.86 2.61
N TRP A 338 2.09 -11.50 3.73
CA TRP A 338 1.73 -12.93 3.77
C TRP A 338 0.53 -13.29 4.64
N LYS A 339 -0.03 -12.32 5.37
CA LYS A 339 -1.28 -12.49 6.13
C LYS A 339 -2.05 -11.17 6.22
N PRO A 340 -3.39 -11.21 6.31
CA PRO A 340 -4.21 -10.03 6.52
C PRO A 340 -3.92 -9.30 7.83
N SER A 341 -4.29 -8.03 7.90
CA SER A 341 -4.33 -7.28 9.14
C SER A 341 -5.29 -7.92 10.14
N THR A 342 -4.91 -7.92 11.41
CA THR A 342 -5.75 -8.51 12.46
C THR A 342 -6.95 -7.61 12.75
N ARG A 343 -8.16 -8.17 12.78
CA ARG A 343 -9.38 -7.47 13.18
C ARG A 343 -9.35 -7.20 14.69
N PRO A 344 -9.38 -5.93 15.13
CA PRO A 344 -9.37 -5.62 16.56
C PRO A 344 -10.75 -5.79 17.18
N GLN A 345 -10.81 -6.25 18.43
CA GLN A 345 -12.07 -6.41 19.18
C GLN A 345 -12.84 -5.09 19.35
N GLY A 346 -12.15 -3.95 19.34
CA GLY A 346 -12.75 -2.64 19.51
C GLY A 346 -13.32 -2.00 18.24
N ARG A 347 -13.25 -2.65 17.08
CA ARG A 347 -13.66 -2.07 15.80
C ARG A 347 -15.14 -1.68 15.77
N GLU A 348 -16.04 -2.60 16.11
CA GLU A 348 -17.49 -2.31 16.11
C GLU A 348 -17.81 -1.15 17.03
N LYS A 349 -17.32 -1.20 18.27
CA LYS A 349 -17.52 -0.09 19.23
C LYS A 349 -16.97 1.23 18.69
N PHE A 350 -15.85 1.20 17.96
CA PHE A 350 -15.27 2.40 17.34
C PHE A 350 -16.21 2.99 16.29
N LEU A 351 -16.70 2.18 15.35
CA LEU A 351 -17.58 2.61 14.27
C LEU A 351 -18.97 3.02 14.80
N ASP A 352 -19.52 2.27 15.75
CA ASP A 352 -20.77 2.63 16.43
C ASP A 352 -20.69 3.99 17.13
N ASN A 353 -19.59 4.25 17.83
CA ASN A 353 -19.35 5.53 18.46
C ASN A 353 -19.13 6.63 17.41
N PHE A 354 -18.36 6.35 16.35
CA PHE A 354 -18.15 7.29 15.25
C PHE A 354 -19.47 7.75 14.62
N ASN A 355 -20.44 6.86 14.50
CA ASN A 355 -21.77 7.18 13.95
C ASN A 355 -22.70 7.95 14.93
N LYS A 356 -22.35 8.00 16.23
CA LYS A 356 -23.21 8.58 17.28
C LYS A 356 -22.67 9.86 17.90
N ILE A 357 -21.37 10.08 17.90
CA ILE A 357 -20.73 11.21 18.58
C ILE A 357 -19.80 11.97 17.62
N SER A 358 -19.43 13.20 17.99
CA SER A 358 -18.48 13.99 17.20
C SER A 358 -17.10 13.32 17.14
N TYR A 359 -16.34 13.59 16.06
CA TYR A 359 -14.97 13.10 15.92
C TYR A 359 -14.07 13.54 17.09
N SER A 360 -14.20 14.79 17.55
CA SER A 360 -13.46 15.31 18.72
C SER A 360 -13.77 14.51 19.99
N SER A 361 -15.03 14.14 20.23
CA SER A 361 -15.44 13.31 21.36
C SER A 361 -14.91 11.87 21.24
N LEU A 362 -14.95 11.30 20.02
CA LEU A 362 -14.36 9.99 19.74
C LEU A 362 -12.85 10.01 20.01
N LYS A 363 -12.14 10.99 19.49
CA LYS A 363 -10.71 11.20 19.70
C LYS A 363 -10.36 11.25 21.19
N ALA A 364 -11.13 11.99 22.00
CA ALA A 364 -10.89 12.11 23.44
C ALA A 364 -10.97 10.76 24.17
N GLN A 365 -11.82 9.82 23.74
CA GLN A 365 -11.93 8.48 24.32
C GLN A 365 -10.64 7.64 24.13
N TYR A 366 -9.91 7.85 23.02
CA TYR A 366 -8.72 7.08 22.69
C TYR A 366 -7.41 7.76 23.08
N PHE A 367 -7.38 9.11 23.13
CA PHE A 367 -6.20 9.91 23.47
C PHE A 367 -6.20 10.35 24.93
N THR A 368 -6.53 9.44 25.82
CA THR A 368 -6.58 9.66 27.28
C THR A 368 -5.21 10.04 27.86
N PRO A 369 -5.16 10.67 29.06
CA PRO A 369 -3.90 10.91 29.78
C PRO A 369 -3.06 9.64 29.95
N LYS A 370 -3.70 8.50 30.23
CA LYS A 370 -3.03 7.18 30.32
C LYS A 370 -2.37 6.80 28.98
N TYR A 371 -3.06 6.96 27.86
CA TYR A 371 -2.48 6.72 26.53
C TYR A 371 -1.25 7.60 26.29
N LYS A 372 -1.36 8.91 26.60
CA LYS A 372 -0.25 9.87 26.45
C LYS A 372 0.95 9.47 27.32
N ALA A 373 0.73 9.11 28.58
CA ALA A 373 1.76 8.67 29.50
C ALA A 373 2.45 7.37 29.03
N MET A 374 1.67 6.35 28.65
CA MET A 374 2.22 5.10 28.09
C MET A 374 3.07 5.34 26.83
N ARG A 375 2.68 6.29 26.01
CA ARG A 375 3.44 6.65 24.80
C ARG A 375 4.79 7.29 25.14
N VAL A 376 4.84 8.17 26.14
CA VAL A 376 6.10 8.76 26.62
C VAL A 376 7.03 7.66 27.14
N ILE A 377 6.51 6.75 27.96
CA ILE A 377 7.27 5.60 28.48
C ILE A 377 7.81 4.74 27.34
N LYS A 378 6.97 4.39 26.36
CA LYS A 378 7.39 3.60 25.19
C LYS A 378 8.48 4.33 24.37
N LYS A 379 8.37 5.64 24.19
CA LYS A 379 9.38 6.47 23.52
C LYS A 379 10.72 6.46 24.28
N SER A 380 10.69 6.55 25.61
CA SER A 380 11.88 6.50 26.46
C SER A 380 12.55 5.12 26.42
N ILE A 381 11.77 4.04 26.50
CA ILE A 381 12.25 2.66 26.35
C ILE A 381 12.90 2.47 24.97
N ASN A 382 12.29 2.97 23.92
CA ASN A 382 12.84 2.91 22.56
C ASN A 382 14.17 3.66 22.42
N MET A 383 14.34 4.77 23.14
CA MET A 383 15.61 5.51 23.17
C MET A 383 16.73 4.75 23.88
N VAL A 384 16.39 4.01 24.95
CA VAL A 384 17.36 3.30 25.79
C VAL A 384 17.75 1.94 25.18
N LEU A 385 16.81 1.19 24.60
CA LEU A 385 17.04 -0.17 24.09
C LEU A 385 17.53 -0.23 22.63
N GLY A 386 17.86 0.92 22.03
CA GLY A 386 18.25 0.95 20.61
C GLY A 386 17.06 0.62 19.72
N ALA A 387 16.48 1.65 19.31
CA ALA A 387 15.19 1.84 18.66
C ALA A 387 14.81 0.88 17.49
N HIS A 388 15.68 0.05 16.97
CA HIS A 388 15.37 -0.88 15.87
C HIS A 388 14.31 -1.91 16.24
N LEU A 389 14.36 -2.46 17.44
CA LEU A 389 13.53 -3.59 17.87
C LEU A 389 12.08 -3.19 18.18
N THR A 390 11.91 -2.03 18.77
CA THR A 390 10.61 -1.56 19.25
C THR A 390 9.81 -0.76 18.22
N ALA A 391 10.45 -0.18 17.20
CA ALA A 391 9.75 0.51 16.12
C ALA A 391 8.97 -0.45 15.20
N CYS A 392 9.42 -1.70 15.09
CA CYS A 392 8.78 -2.73 14.28
C CYS A 392 7.72 -3.53 15.06
N GLY A 393 7.46 -3.23 16.34
CA GLY A 393 6.52 -4.01 17.15
C GLY A 393 7.00 -5.41 17.48
N ILE A 394 8.33 -5.63 17.44
CA ILE A 394 8.95 -6.93 17.68
C ILE A 394 9.02 -7.15 19.18
N ASP A 395 8.47 -8.27 19.61
CA ASP A 395 8.68 -8.75 20.96
C ASP A 395 10.13 -9.26 21.08
N LEU A 396 10.90 -8.72 22.04
CA LEU A 396 12.30 -9.12 22.30
C LEU A 396 12.48 -10.65 22.47
N VAL A 397 11.40 -11.35 22.76
CA VAL A 397 11.35 -12.82 22.92
C VAL A 397 11.44 -13.53 21.54
N GLN A 398 11.01 -12.91 20.44
CA GLN A 398 11.01 -13.55 19.11
C GLN A 398 12.40 -13.57 18.44
N GLN A 399 13.32 -12.69 18.85
CA GLN A 399 14.67 -12.64 18.28
C GLN A 399 15.56 -13.85 18.59
N LYS A 400 15.25 -14.59 19.63
CA LYS A 400 16.05 -15.78 20.04
C LYS A 400 15.77 -17.04 19.19
N ASN A 401 14.70 -17.07 18.38
CA ASN A 401 14.19 -18.30 17.78
C ASN A 401 14.25 -18.36 16.24
N GLY A 402 14.97 -17.47 15.56
CA GLY A 402 15.07 -17.47 14.09
C GLY A 402 13.78 -17.02 13.39
N VAL A 403 13.68 -17.28 12.09
CA VAL A 403 12.52 -16.91 11.25
C VAL A 403 11.23 -17.53 11.82
N PRO A 404 10.15 -16.77 12.05
CA PRO A 404 8.91 -17.27 12.61
C PRO A 404 8.37 -18.49 11.84
N LYS A 405 7.92 -19.54 12.55
CA LYS A 405 7.42 -20.80 11.95
C LYS A 405 6.43 -20.57 10.81
N LYS A 406 5.48 -19.64 10.97
CA LYS A 406 4.51 -19.29 9.92
C LYS A 406 5.13 -18.68 8.67
N VAL A 407 6.24 -17.95 8.80
CA VAL A 407 7.00 -17.44 7.65
C VAL A 407 7.73 -18.59 6.96
N GLN A 408 8.31 -19.53 7.73
CA GLN A 408 8.93 -20.75 7.18
C GLN A 408 7.92 -21.59 6.39
N GLU A 409 6.72 -21.79 6.93
CA GLU A 409 5.63 -22.51 6.24
C GLU A 409 5.28 -21.84 4.89
N LYS A 410 5.20 -20.50 4.85
CA LYS A 410 4.94 -19.77 3.60
C LYS A 410 6.07 -19.85 2.59
N LEU A 411 7.32 -19.84 3.07
CA LEU A 411 8.49 -20.03 2.20
C LEU A 411 8.56 -21.44 1.62
N LEU A 412 8.18 -22.46 2.41
CA LEU A 412 8.05 -23.83 1.92
C LEU A 412 6.99 -23.92 0.83
N THR A 413 5.81 -23.33 1.05
CA THR A 413 4.75 -23.28 0.02
C THR A 413 5.25 -22.65 -1.29
N LEU A 414 6.01 -21.54 -1.22
CA LEU A 414 6.59 -20.92 -2.42
C LEU A 414 7.63 -21.83 -3.10
N LYS A 415 8.47 -22.52 -2.33
CA LYS A 415 9.46 -23.48 -2.87
C LYS A 415 8.78 -24.68 -3.54
N GLU A 416 7.69 -25.19 -2.95
CA GLU A 416 6.90 -26.28 -3.53
C GLU A 416 6.23 -25.87 -4.84
N LEU A 417 5.67 -24.64 -4.91
CA LEU A 417 4.97 -24.14 -6.10
C LEU A 417 5.91 -23.80 -7.27
N TYR A 418 7.10 -23.27 -7.00
CA TYR A 418 7.95 -22.67 -8.04
C TYR A 418 9.35 -23.30 -8.15
N GLY A 419 9.66 -24.34 -7.35
CA GLY A 419 10.97 -24.93 -7.26
C GLY A 419 11.97 -24.05 -6.51
N GLN A 420 13.17 -24.57 -6.25
CA GLN A 420 14.27 -23.75 -5.73
C GLN A 420 14.80 -22.87 -6.86
N SER A 421 14.77 -21.56 -6.69
CA SER A 421 15.65 -20.70 -7.49
C SER A 421 17.09 -21.12 -7.16
N GLU A 422 17.91 -21.35 -8.18
CA GLU A 422 19.30 -21.75 -8.09
C GLU A 422 20.06 -21.01 -6.98
N GLU A 423 20.27 -21.68 -5.84
CA GLU A 423 21.26 -21.29 -4.83
C GLU A 423 22.65 -21.73 -5.26
N ALA A 424 23.01 -21.51 -6.51
CA ALA A 424 24.30 -21.93 -7.03
C ALA A 424 24.92 -20.85 -7.91
N GLU A 425 25.31 -19.71 -7.33
CA GLU A 425 26.38 -18.89 -7.94
C GLU A 425 26.91 -17.76 -7.05
N CYS A 426 26.98 -17.92 -5.76
CA CYS A 426 27.62 -16.91 -4.92
C CYS A 426 28.64 -17.47 -3.91
N SER A 427 29.36 -18.55 -4.28
CA SER A 427 30.49 -19.04 -3.48
C SER A 427 31.86 -18.94 -4.17
N LYS A 428 31.94 -18.20 -5.30
CA LYS A 428 33.22 -17.92 -5.95
C LYS A 428 33.21 -16.54 -6.58
N ARG A 429 33.46 -15.51 -5.76
CA ARG A 429 34.20 -14.29 -6.12
C ARG A 429 34.50 -13.49 -4.85
#